data_8bfc751e52a934cfa7a38006ca43c46b
#
_entry.id   8bfc751e52a934cfa7a38006ca43c46b
#
_cell.length_a   1.000
_cell.length_b   1.000
_cell.length_c   1.000
_cell.angle_alpha   90.00
_cell.angle_beta   90.00
_cell.angle_gamma   90.00
#
_symmetry.space_group_name_H-M   'P 1'
#
loop_
_entity.id
_entity.type
_entity.pdbx_description
1 polymer ?
#
loop_
_entity_poly.entity_id
_entity_poly.type
_entity_poly.pdbx_seq_one_letter_code
_entity_poly.pdbx_strand_id
1 'polypeptide(L)'
;MLVDKGVLSAREIQDEIEAWEKKSPEKGAEIVAKAWVDEEFKVRLLEDANQTIREFGIEVEVLKMVALENTPELHHVVVCTLCSCYPRPILGVPPLWYKSKQYRSRVIREPRAVLQEFGTKLSDDTERKYV
;
A
#
# COMPACT_ATOMS: atom_id res chain seq x y z
N MET A 1 -26.51 12.47 11.99
CA MET A 1 -25.63 11.29 11.80
C MET A 1 -26.37 10.20 11.08
N LEU A 2 -25.71 9.35 10.29
CA LEU A 2 -26.36 8.27 9.51
C LEU A 2 -27.10 7.25 10.37
N VAL A 3 -26.59 6.95 11.58
CA VAL A 3 -27.24 6.06 12.55
C VAL A 3 -28.57 6.65 13.02
N ASP A 4 -28.62 7.93 13.34
CA ASP A 4 -29.84 8.62 13.82
C ASP A 4 -30.91 8.73 12.71
N LYS A 5 -30.47 8.74 11.44
CA LYS A 5 -31.38 8.76 10.28
C LYS A 5 -31.85 7.37 9.85
N GLY A 6 -31.43 6.28 10.52
CA GLY A 6 -31.75 4.91 10.19
C GLY A 6 -31.14 4.38 8.89
N VAL A 7 -30.11 5.06 8.34
CA VAL A 7 -29.41 4.62 7.12
C VAL A 7 -28.45 3.47 7.43
N LEU A 8 -27.77 3.53 8.58
CA LEU A 8 -26.86 2.47 9.06
C LEU A 8 -27.20 2.16 10.52
N SER A 9 -27.10 0.89 10.91
CA SER A 9 -27.16 0.49 12.31
C SER A 9 -25.80 0.66 12.99
N ALA A 10 -25.79 0.85 14.31
CA ALA A 10 -24.55 0.88 15.10
C ALA A 10 -23.75 -0.42 14.96
N ARG A 11 -24.44 -1.56 14.78
CA ARG A 11 -23.82 -2.88 14.58
C ARG A 11 -23.12 -2.98 13.22
N GLU A 12 -23.75 -2.51 12.16
CA GLU A 12 -23.13 -2.49 10.82
C GLU A 12 -21.86 -1.63 10.81
N ILE A 13 -21.86 -0.49 11.49
CA ILE A 13 -20.67 0.34 11.65
C ILE A 13 -19.59 -0.39 12.44
N GLN A 14 -19.96 -1.02 13.55
CA GLN A 14 -19.00 -1.77 14.38
C GLN A 14 -18.40 -2.96 13.62
N ASP A 15 -19.21 -3.74 12.91
CA ASP A 15 -18.78 -4.87 12.11
C ASP A 15 -17.79 -4.43 11.01
N GLU A 16 -18.05 -3.29 10.37
CA GLU A 16 -17.16 -2.71 9.37
C GLU A 16 -15.83 -2.23 9.97
N ILE A 17 -15.86 -1.56 11.12
CA ILE A 17 -14.66 -1.14 11.85
C ILE A 17 -13.81 -2.36 12.20
N GLU A 18 -14.40 -3.41 12.76
CA GLU A 18 -13.70 -4.65 13.10
C GLU A 18 -13.12 -5.35 11.88
N ALA A 19 -13.83 -5.34 10.74
CA ALA A 19 -13.34 -5.88 9.48
C ALA A 19 -12.11 -5.11 8.96
N TRP A 20 -12.10 -3.77 9.14
CA TRP A 20 -10.95 -2.94 8.79
C TRP A 20 -9.76 -3.13 9.73
N GLU A 21 -10.01 -3.26 11.04
CA GLU A 21 -8.97 -3.50 12.04
C GLU A 21 -8.28 -4.85 11.88
N LYS A 22 -9.00 -5.86 11.38
CA LYS A 22 -8.47 -7.20 11.07
C LYS A 22 -7.59 -7.24 9.83
N LYS A 23 -7.63 -6.21 8.95
CA LYS A 23 -6.75 -6.15 7.78
C LYS A 23 -5.32 -5.93 8.24
N SER A 24 -4.46 -6.87 7.91
CA SER A 24 -3.03 -6.85 8.24
C SER A 24 -2.19 -6.74 6.97
N PRO A 25 -0.89 -6.41 7.08
CA PRO A 25 0.03 -6.39 5.94
C PRO A 25 0.37 -7.78 5.40
N GLU A 26 -0.10 -8.87 6.03
CA GLU A 26 0.21 -10.25 5.64
C GLU A 26 -0.16 -10.55 4.19
N LYS A 27 -1.36 -10.14 3.74
CA LYS A 27 -1.79 -10.34 2.36
C LYS A 27 -0.89 -9.63 1.35
N GLY A 28 -0.47 -8.42 1.66
CA GLY A 28 0.51 -7.71 0.84
C GLY A 28 1.86 -8.42 0.78
N ALA A 29 2.32 -8.94 1.90
CA ALA A 29 3.56 -9.73 1.97
C ALA A 29 3.47 -11.03 1.16
N GLU A 30 2.34 -11.76 1.23
CA GLU A 30 2.08 -12.96 0.42
C GLU A 30 2.12 -12.67 -1.08
N ILE A 31 1.47 -11.59 -1.52
CA ILE A 31 1.44 -11.16 -2.92
C ILE A 31 2.85 -10.84 -3.41
N VAL A 32 3.62 -10.06 -2.65
CA VAL A 32 5.00 -9.69 -3.00
C VAL A 32 5.90 -10.91 -3.03
N ALA A 33 5.81 -11.79 -2.04
CA ALA A 33 6.61 -13.03 -1.98
C ALA A 33 6.33 -13.93 -3.18
N LYS A 34 5.06 -14.08 -3.57
CA LYS A 34 4.69 -14.84 -4.77
C LYS A 34 5.27 -14.22 -6.03
N ALA A 35 5.21 -12.90 -6.18
CA ALA A 35 5.77 -12.21 -7.34
C ALA A 35 7.30 -12.36 -7.45
N TRP A 36 8.00 -12.57 -6.34
CA TRP A 36 9.46 -12.80 -6.36
C TRP A 36 9.85 -14.20 -6.85
N VAL A 37 9.00 -15.20 -6.69
CA VAL A 37 9.30 -16.60 -7.04
C VAL A 37 8.54 -17.10 -8.26
N ASP A 38 7.55 -16.37 -8.75
CA ASP A 38 6.68 -16.73 -9.87
C ASP A 38 6.62 -15.57 -10.88
N GLU A 39 7.40 -15.69 -11.95
CA GLU A 39 7.53 -14.65 -12.97
C GLU A 39 6.22 -14.43 -13.74
N GLU A 40 5.45 -15.49 -14.02
CA GLU A 40 4.16 -15.36 -14.71
C GLU A 40 3.14 -14.60 -13.85
N PHE A 41 3.14 -14.88 -12.55
CA PHE A 41 2.32 -14.13 -11.59
C PHE A 41 2.76 -12.67 -11.54
N LYS A 42 4.06 -12.39 -11.48
CA LYS A 42 4.59 -11.02 -11.47
C LYS A 42 4.14 -10.22 -12.69
N VAL A 43 4.24 -10.80 -13.88
CA VAL A 43 3.80 -10.15 -15.11
C VAL A 43 2.32 -9.78 -15.04
N ARG A 44 1.46 -10.72 -14.65
CA ARG A 44 0.01 -10.46 -14.49
C ARG A 44 -0.28 -9.39 -13.43
N LEU A 45 0.47 -9.40 -12.34
CA LEU A 45 0.31 -8.41 -11.26
C LEU A 45 0.67 -7.00 -11.74
N LEU A 46 1.72 -6.86 -12.54
CA LEU A 46 2.15 -5.58 -13.10
C LEU A 46 1.19 -5.07 -14.19
N GLU A 47 0.56 -5.97 -14.94
CA GLU A 47 -0.40 -5.62 -15.98
C GLU A 47 -1.76 -5.22 -15.41
N ASP A 48 -2.33 -6.04 -14.51
CA ASP A 48 -3.62 -5.79 -13.86
C ASP A 48 -3.62 -6.31 -12.43
N ALA A 49 -3.25 -5.43 -11.50
CA ALA A 49 -3.19 -5.76 -10.10
C ALA A 49 -4.58 -6.10 -9.52
N ASN A 50 -5.64 -5.37 -9.90
CA ASN A 50 -6.99 -5.64 -9.40
C ASN A 50 -7.46 -7.06 -9.73
N GLN A 51 -7.23 -7.50 -10.96
CA GLN A 51 -7.62 -8.84 -11.39
C GLN A 51 -6.76 -9.91 -10.70
N THR A 52 -5.46 -9.68 -10.60
CA THR A 52 -4.51 -10.67 -10.08
C THR A 52 -4.66 -10.90 -8.58
N ILE A 53 -4.91 -9.86 -7.78
CA ILE A 53 -5.07 -10.00 -6.33
C ILE A 53 -6.35 -10.73 -5.91
N ARG A 54 -7.30 -10.93 -6.82
CA ARG A 54 -8.48 -11.78 -6.56
C ARG A 54 -8.11 -13.22 -6.23
N GLU A 55 -6.98 -13.72 -6.71
CA GLU A 55 -6.46 -15.04 -6.35
C GLU A 55 -6.24 -15.20 -4.84
N PHE A 56 -6.08 -14.09 -4.12
CA PHE A 56 -5.94 -14.05 -2.65
C PHE A 56 -7.25 -13.76 -1.92
N GLY A 57 -8.39 -13.80 -2.62
CA GLY A 57 -9.70 -13.47 -2.04
C GLY A 57 -9.90 -11.98 -1.77
N ILE A 58 -9.14 -11.12 -2.44
CA ILE A 58 -9.23 -9.66 -2.30
C ILE A 58 -9.99 -9.08 -3.48
N GLU A 59 -11.13 -8.46 -3.20
CA GLU A 59 -11.90 -7.71 -4.19
C GLU A 59 -11.79 -6.21 -3.92
N VAL A 60 -11.48 -5.45 -4.96
CA VAL A 60 -11.38 -4.00 -4.93
C VAL A 60 -12.22 -3.45 -6.07
N GLU A 61 -13.40 -2.95 -5.75
CA GLU A 61 -14.35 -2.46 -6.76
C GLU A 61 -14.12 -0.99 -7.13
N VAL A 62 -13.81 -0.16 -6.14
CA VAL A 62 -13.78 1.31 -6.27
C VAL A 62 -12.37 1.84 -6.52
N LEU A 63 -11.35 1.13 -6.06
CA LEU A 63 -9.96 1.57 -6.16
C LEU A 63 -9.22 0.85 -7.28
N LYS A 64 -8.40 1.58 -8.00
CA LYS A 64 -7.45 0.98 -8.93
C LYS A 64 -6.14 0.69 -8.19
N MET A 65 -5.83 -0.58 -8.02
CA MET A 65 -4.53 -1.03 -7.51
C MET A 65 -3.52 -1.03 -8.65
N VAL A 66 -2.33 -0.56 -8.37
CA VAL A 66 -1.20 -0.56 -9.31
C VAL A 66 -0.01 -1.20 -8.62
N ALA A 67 0.57 -2.21 -9.25
CA ALA A 67 1.84 -2.77 -8.82
C ALA A 67 2.98 -2.07 -9.54
N LEU A 68 4.04 -1.76 -8.81
CA LEU A 68 5.25 -1.14 -9.34
C LEU A 68 6.44 -1.98 -8.93
N GLU A 69 7.36 -2.19 -9.86
CA GLU A 69 8.60 -2.91 -9.61
C GLU A 69 9.74 -1.94 -9.36
N ASN A 70 10.47 -2.16 -8.28
CA ASN A 70 11.75 -1.50 -8.06
C ASN A 70 12.84 -2.29 -8.78
N THR A 71 13.73 -1.57 -9.45
CA THR A 71 14.90 -2.14 -10.13
C THR A 71 16.18 -1.56 -9.54
N PRO A 72 17.38 -2.08 -9.89
CA PRO A 72 18.64 -1.45 -9.47
C PRO A 72 18.76 0.02 -9.89
N GLU A 73 18.11 0.40 -11.00
CA GLU A 73 18.16 1.73 -11.57
C GLU A 73 17.05 2.65 -11.06
N LEU A 74 15.91 2.10 -10.61
CA LEU A 74 14.73 2.87 -10.22
C LEU A 74 14.07 2.38 -8.94
N HIS A 75 13.92 3.26 -7.96
CA HIS A 75 13.20 2.98 -6.72
C HIS A 75 11.98 3.88 -6.58
N HIS A 76 10.82 3.26 -6.35
CA HIS A 76 9.57 3.98 -6.07
C HIS A 76 9.47 4.31 -4.58
N VAL A 77 9.21 5.57 -4.28
CA VAL A 77 9.04 6.07 -2.91
C VAL A 77 7.59 6.46 -2.70
N VAL A 78 6.91 5.74 -1.81
CA VAL A 78 5.49 5.98 -1.55
C VAL A 78 5.33 7.14 -0.57
N VAL A 79 4.72 8.22 -1.05
CA VAL A 79 4.38 9.39 -0.24
C VAL A 79 3.08 10.02 -0.75
N CYS A 80 2.14 10.26 0.14
CA CYS A 80 0.86 10.85 -0.23
C CYS A 80 0.40 11.85 0.82
N THR A 81 -0.08 13.00 0.39
CA THR A 81 -0.61 14.05 1.27
C THR A 81 -1.96 13.70 1.87
N LEU A 82 -2.77 12.92 1.15
CA LEU A 82 -4.14 12.56 1.53
C LEU A 82 -4.29 11.14 2.05
N CYS A 83 -3.20 10.36 2.10
CA CYS A 83 -3.20 8.94 2.43
C CYS A 83 -4.12 8.07 1.52
N SER A 84 -4.51 8.60 0.35
CA SER A 84 -5.37 7.91 -0.62
C SER A 84 -4.62 6.87 -1.46
N CYS A 85 -3.30 7.00 -1.58
CA CYS A 85 -2.46 6.09 -2.37
C CYS A 85 -2.02 4.84 -1.58
N TYR A 86 -2.25 4.80 -0.27
CA TYR A 86 -1.90 3.65 0.54
C TYR A 86 -2.84 2.47 0.26
N PRO A 87 -2.31 1.29 -0.09
CA PRO A 87 -3.12 0.16 -0.53
C PRO A 87 -3.76 -0.58 0.66
N ARG A 88 -4.72 0.05 1.32
CA ARG A 88 -5.40 -0.49 2.51
C ARG A 88 -6.00 -1.88 2.34
N PRO A 89 -6.55 -2.28 1.17
CA PRO A 89 -7.10 -3.62 1.02
C PRO A 89 -6.10 -4.75 1.26
N ILE A 90 -4.82 -4.51 1.04
CA ILE A 90 -3.75 -5.50 1.15
C ILE A 90 -2.79 -5.26 2.31
N LEU A 91 -2.70 -4.03 2.82
CA LEU A 91 -1.79 -3.65 3.91
C LEU A 91 -2.50 -3.23 5.20
N GLY A 92 -3.82 -3.07 5.17
CA GLY A 92 -4.58 -2.59 6.31
C GLY A 92 -4.42 -1.08 6.56
N VAL A 93 -4.52 -0.68 7.82
CA VAL A 93 -4.41 0.74 8.21
C VAL A 93 -2.97 1.22 8.12
N PRO A 94 -2.71 2.38 7.50
CA PRO A 94 -1.35 2.91 7.42
C PRO A 94 -0.81 3.24 8.81
N PRO A 95 0.49 2.99 9.05
CA PRO A 95 1.12 3.32 10.32
C PRO A 95 1.15 4.84 10.55
N LEU A 96 1.19 5.26 11.81
CA LEU A 96 1.14 6.68 12.18
C LEU A 96 2.27 7.50 11.56
N TRP A 97 3.49 6.93 11.48
CA TRP A 97 4.63 7.61 10.90
C TRP A 97 4.40 7.97 9.42
N TYR A 98 3.71 7.12 8.66
CA TYR A 98 3.39 7.37 7.24
C TYR A 98 2.55 8.62 7.04
N LYS A 99 1.65 8.92 7.99
CA LYS A 99 0.78 10.10 7.96
C LYS A 99 1.47 11.36 8.51
N SER A 100 2.64 11.23 9.13
CA SER A 100 3.29 12.36 9.79
C SER A 100 3.82 13.41 8.80
N LYS A 101 3.75 14.67 9.18
CA LYS A 101 4.34 15.76 8.41
C LYS A 101 5.86 15.62 8.31
N GLN A 102 6.49 15.09 9.35
CA GLN A 102 7.93 14.81 9.40
C GLN A 102 8.34 13.83 8.29
N TYR A 103 7.69 12.67 8.19
CA TYR A 103 7.98 11.71 7.14
C TYR A 103 7.78 12.32 5.75
N ARG A 104 6.62 12.91 5.50
CA ARG A 104 6.29 13.48 4.19
C ARG A 104 7.25 14.57 3.74
N SER A 105 7.70 15.41 4.66
CA SER A 105 8.65 16.46 4.39
C SER A 105 10.07 15.92 4.19
N ARG A 106 10.52 15.00 5.06
CA ARG A 106 11.85 14.41 5.00
C ARG A 106 12.05 13.53 3.78
N VAL A 107 11.09 12.68 3.45
CA VAL A 107 11.22 11.75 2.32
C VAL A 107 11.39 12.45 0.98
N ILE A 108 10.86 13.65 0.84
CA ILE A 108 11.04 14.48 -0.36
C ILE A 108 12.41 15.15 -0.39
N ARG A 109 12.86 15.68 0.75
CA ARG A 109 14.13 16.44 0.84
C ARG A 109 15.36 15.55 0.95
N GLU A 110 15.27 14.47 1.71
CA GLU A 110 16.38 13.56 2.01
C GLU A 110 15.97 12.09 1.90
N PRO A 111 15.45 11.65 0.71
CA PRO A 111 14.86 10.33 0.54
C PRO A 111 15.85 9.19 0.83
N ARG A 112 17.13 9.35 0.48
CA ARG A 112 18.15 8.31 0.71
C ARG A 112 18.39 8.09 2.20
N ALA A 113 18.43 9.16 3.00
CA ALA A 113 18.59 9.08 4.45
C ALA A 113 17.39 8.38 5.10
N VAL A 114 16.17 8.76 4.70
CA VAL A 114 14.94 8.13 5.21
C VAL A 114 14.88 6.65 4.85
N LEU A 115 15.17 6.28 3.60
CA LEU A 115 15.19 4.87 3.17
C LEU A 115 16.26 4.07 3.92
N GLN A 116 17.42 4.67 4.17
CA GLN A 116 18.48 4.01 4.95
C GLN A 116 18.07 3.77 6.41
N GLU A 117 17.36 4.71 7.03
CA GLU A 117 16.76 4.53 8.37
C GLU A 117 15.78 3.33 8.39
N PHE A 118 15.08 3.07 7.28
CA PHE A 118 14.20 1.90 7.11
C PHE A 118 14.93 0.62 6.68
N GLY A 119 16.25 0.66 6.57
CA GLY A 119 17.05 -0.50 6.21
C GLY A 119 17.31 -0.69 4.71
N THR A 120 16.91 0.29 3.87
CA THR A 120 17.11 0.24 2.41
C THR A 120 18.20 1.22 2.00
N LYS A 121 19.35 0.70 1.58
CA LYS A 121 20.45 1.51 1.03
C LYS A 121 20.42 1.48 -0.50
N LEU A 122 20.18 2.62 -1.11
CA LEU A 122 20.21 2.76 -2.56
C LEU A 122 21.62 3.08 -3.06
N SER A 123 21.98 2.55 -4.24
CA SER A 123 23.20 2.97 -4.93
C SER A 123 23.07 4.42 -5.42
N ASP A 124 24.20 5.09 -5.65
CA ASP A 124 24.20 6.49 -6.07
C ASP A 124 23.55 6.71 -7.42
N ASP A 125 23.60 5.69 -8.30
CA ASP A 125 23.04 5.71 -9.64
C ASP A 125 21.52 5.41 -9.69
N THR A 126 20.93 4.95 -8.58
CA THR A 126 19.50 4.64 -8.52
C THR A 126 18.65 5.90 -8.54
N GLU A 127 17.79 6.06 -9.53
CA GLU A 127 16.78 7.09 -9.57
C GLU A 127 15.65 6.83 -8.57
N ARG A 128 14.97 7.89 -8.14
CA ARG A 128 13.82 7.80 -7.22
C ARG A 128 12.60 8.42 -7.89
N LYS A 129 11.50 7.69 -7.86
CA LYS A 129 10.21 8.17 -8.35
C LYS A 129 9.21 8.18 -7.20
N TYR A 130 8.66 9.34 -6.93
CA TYR A 130 7.61 9.49 -5.92
C TYR A 130 6.25 9.07 -6.49
N VAL A 131 5.54 8.28 -5.70
CA VAL A 131 4.22 7.75 -6.05
C VAL A 131 3.23 7.86 -4.90
#